data_01bf5e4299c8befd3f7edf6342278cd6
#
_entry.id   01bf5e4299c8befd3f7edf6342278cd6
#
_cell.length_a   1.000
_cell.length_b   1.000
_cell.length_c   1.000
_cell.angle_alpha   90.00
_cell.angle_beta   90.00
_cell.angle_gamma   90.00
#
_symmetry.space_group_name_H-M   'P 1'
#
loop_
_entity.id
_entity.type
_entity.pdbx_description
1 polymer ?
#
loop_
_entity_poly.entity_id
_entity_poly.type
_entity_poly.pdbx_seq_one_letter_code
_entity_poly.pdbx_strand_id
1 'polypeptide(L)'
;MHATDFVAAQWAIAQPRPVNPRSERYGHCASGQISRERFGLARRAGYTTFAMTVPSAKRAPDLAVSFAGIDLKNPVIAASGTFGYGIEFEDVVHLNKLGGIVVKGLSREPMAGNPPPRLYETPAGMLNAIGLQNIGARAFLDEKLPKLRELKNIVVIANVFGYTREDYERTIEILNEGEGIAAYELNVSCPNTAHGGIQFGSDPRSLDEVVATARHFSQRPLIVKLSPNVTSIAQMAYVAQEAGADAVSLVNTFVAMAIDAESRKPRIANVTAGLSGPAIKPIALRMVYDAAKAVKIPVIGMGGISTAVDIIEFMLAGATAVQIGTASYWDPCATEKIVDELQDWCVEHRIERLADLTGGLVLE
;
A
#
# COMPACT_ATOMS: atom_id res chain seq x y z
N MET A 1 12.44 22.59 4.52
CA MET A 1 13.17 21.40 4.06
C MET A 1 12.67 21.13 2.66
N HIS A 2 13.52 21.25 1.63
CA HIS A 2 13.09 21.08 0.24
C HIS A 2 12.72 19.62 -0.05
N ALA A 3 11.80 19.39 -0.99
CA ALA A 3 11.35 18.04 -1.41
C ALA A 3 12.53 17.14 -1.80
N THR A 4 13.58 17.71 -2.38
CA THR A 4 14.86 17.06 -2.70
C THR A 4 15.56 16.44 -1.48
N ASP A 5 15.40 17.00 -0.28
CA ASP A 5 16.06 16.48 0.93
C ASP A 5 15.36 15.21 1.46
N PHE A 6 14.05 15.07 1.23
CA PHE A 6 13.30 13.90 1.66
C PHE A 6 13.58 12.68 0.76
N VAL A 7 13.61 12.89 -0.56
CA VAL A 7 13.97 11.86 -1.54
C VAL A 7 15.45 11.50 -1.40
N ALA A 8 16.35 12.49 -1.24
CA ALA A 8 17.78 12.24 -1.07
C ALA A 8 18.11 11.49 0.24
N ALA A 9 17.38 11.75 1.32
CA ALA A 9 17.55 11.01 2.57
C ALA A 9 17.08 9.56 2.48
N GLN A 10 16.12 9.25 1.61
CA GLN A 10 15.73 7.88 1.28
C GLN A 10 16.73 7.20 0.32
N TRP A 11 17.31 7.94 -0.64
CA TRP A 11 18.26 7.42 -1.64
C TRP A 11 19.68 7.20 -1.09
N ALA A 12 20.12 7.98 -0.12
CA ALA A 12 21.46 7.80 0.50
C ALA A 12 21.63 6.44 1.21
N ILE A 13 20.55 5.71 1.44
CA ILE A 13 20.57 4.38 2.08
C ILE A 13 20.69 3.25 1.04
N ALA A 14 20.43 3.51 -0.24
CA ALA A 14 20.39 2.52 -1.33
C ALA A 14 21.67 2.47 -2.18
N GLN A 15 22.84 2.78 -1.65
CA GLN A 15 24.11 2.52 -2.35
C GLN A 15 24.43 1.01 -2.29
N PRO A 16 24.56 0.31 -3.43
CA PRO A 16 24.96 -1.09 -3.43
C PRO A 16 26.40 -1.20 -2.92
N ARG A 17 26.63 -2.03 -1.93
CA ARG A 17 27.99 -2.43 -1.53
C ARG A 17 28.66 -3.18 -2.70
N PRO A 18 29.97 -3.04 -2.91
CA PRO A 18 30.66 -3.74 -3.98
C PRO A 18 30.51 -5.25 -3.78
N VAL A 19 29.95 -5.90 -4.79
CA VAL A 19 29.81 -7.36 -4.87
C VAL A 19 31.19 -7.97 -4.99
N ASN A 20 31.50 -8.88 -4.09
CA ASN A 20 32.73 -9.70 -4.14
C ASN A 20 32.69 -10.59 -5.39
N PRO A 21 33.68 -10.55 -6.31
CA PRO A 21 33.64 -11.31 -7.55
C PRO A 21 34.06 -12.77 -7.34
N ARG A 22 33.16 -13.62 -6.85
CA ARG A 22 33.30 -15.08 -6.91
C ARG A 22 31.94 -15.75 -7.07
N SER A 23 31.42 -15.76 -8.30
CA SER A 23 30.60 -16.87 -8.85
C SER A 23 30.33 -16.57 -10.33
N GLU A 24 31.35 -16.71 -11.18
CA GLU A 24 31.15 -16.96 -12.59
C GLU A 24 30.64 -18.39 -12.75
N ARG A 25 29.44 -18.52 -13.26
CA ARG A 25 29.02 -19.61 -14.18
C ARG A 25 27.52 -19.47 -14.48
N TYR A 26 27.17 -18.70 -15.51
CA TYR A 26 26.06 -19.02 -16.42
C TYR A 26 26.32 -18.38 -17.77
N GLY A 27 26.22 -19.23 -18.83
CA GLY A 27 26.74 -19.02 -20.14
C GLY A 27 26.09 -17.90 -20.96
N HIS A 28 26.90 -17.36 -21.83
CA HIS A 28 26.51 -16.50 -22.95
C HIS A 28 25.56 -17.23 -23.90
N CYS A 29 24.43 -16.58 -24.20
CA CYS A 29 23.66 -16.86 -25.41
C CYS A 29 23.94 -15.75 -26.43
N ALA A 30 24.49 -16.15 -27.57
CA ALA A 30 24.94 -15.30 -28.62
C ALA A 30 23.83 -14.60 -29.39
N SER A 31 24.06 -13.36 -29.76
CA SER A 31 23.31 -12.59 -30.73
C SER A 31 23.43 -13.20 -32.14
N GLY A 32 22.32 -13.72 -32.68
CA GLY A 32 22.20 -14.15 -34.07
C GLY A 32 21.70 -13.01 -34.96
N GLN A 33 22.56 -12.49 -35.82
CA GLN A 33 22.19 -11.65 -36.96
C GLN A 33 21.46 -12.50 -38.01
N ILE A 34 20.24 -12.08 -38.40
CA ILE A 34 19.54 -12.65 -39.54
C ILE A 34 19.80 -11.77 -40.76
N SER A 35 20.54 -12.35 -41.74
CA SER A 35 20.81 -11.78 -43.05
C SER A 35 19.54 -11.78 -43.92
N ARG A 36 19.34 -10.65 -44.62
CA ARG A 36 18.35 -10.50 -45.68
C ARG A 36 18.81 -11.26 -46.91
N GLU A 37 18.12 -12.30 -47.33
CA GLU A 37 18.22 -12.86 -48.67
C GLU A 37 16.92 -12.58 -49.46
N ARG A 38 17.15 -12.20 -50.71
CA ARG A 38 16.18 -11.85 -51.75
C ARG A 38 15.49 -13.13 -52.23
N PHE A 39 14.16 -13.10 -52.36
CA PHE A 39 13.45 -14.05 -53.21
C PHE A 39 12.65 -13.36 -54.29
N GLY A 40 12.82 -13.89 -55.48
CA GLY A 40 12.30 -13.38 -56.72
C GLY A 40 10.82 -13.67 -56.96
N LEU A 41 10.32 -12.96 -57.96
CA LEU A 41 8.93 -12.99 -58.48
C LEU A 41 8.55 -14.40 -58.99
N ALA A 42 7.40 -14.88 -58.58
CA ALA A 42 6.61 -15.86 -59.33
C ALA A 42 5.11 -15.45 -59.37
N ARG A 43 4.51 -15.63 -60.54
CA ARG A 43 3.22 -15.08 -61.00
C ARG A 43 2.01 -15.93 -60.55
N ARG A 44 0.91 -15.22 -60.23
CA ARG A 44 -0.52 -15.51 -60.41
C ARG A 44 -1.04 -16.90 -60.03
N ALA A 45 -1.87 -16.91 -58.99
CA ALA A 45 -3.04 -17.78 -58.87
C ALA A 45 -4.08 -17.10 -57.94
N GLY A 46 -5.35 -17.26 -58.24
CA GLY A 46 -6.57 -16.62 -57.81
C GLY A 46 -6.68 -16.23 -56.33
N TYR A 47 -6.98 -14.96 -56.09
CA TYR A 47 -7.35 -14.46 -54.79
C TYR A 47 -8.80 -14.82 -54.47
N THR A 48 -9.01 -15.87 -53.68
CA THR A 48 -10.22 -16.00 -52.87
C THR A 48 -10.05 -15.01 -51.70
N THR A 49 -10.83 -13.97 -51.69
CA THR A 49 -10.86 -13.03 -50.57
C THR A 49 -11.44 -13.74 -49.35
N PHE A 50 -10.54 -14.30 -48.52
CA PHE A 50 -10.88 -14.63 -47.15
C PHE A 50 -11.08 -13.29 -46.46
N ALA A 51 -12.34 -12.96 -46.13
CA ALA A 51 -12.63 -11.92 -45.18
C ALA A 51 -11.99 -12.32 -43.85
N MET A 52 -10.83 -11.76 -43.58
CA MET A 52 -10.25 -11.80 -42.22
C MET A 52 -11.26 -11.01 -41.35
N THR A 53 -12.07 -11.72 -40.59
CA THR A 53 -12.80 -11.14 -39.47
C THR A 53 -11.72 -10.56 -38.56
N VAL A 54 -11.55 -9.23 -38.59
CA VAL A 54 -10.78 -8.50 -37.61
C VAL A 54 -11.40 -8.86 -36.26
N PRO A 55 -10.63 -9.46 -35.31
CA PRO A 55 -11.17 -9.72 -33.99
C PRO A 55 -11.70 -8.40 -33.46
N SER A 56 -12.96 -8.35 -33.06
CA SER A 56 -13.55 -7.21 -32.34
C SER A 56 -12.54 -6.75 -31.30
N ALA A 57 -12.16 -5.48 -31.33
CA ALA A 57 -11.25 -4.90 -30.37
C ALA A 57 -11.76 -5.29 -28.98
N LYS A 58 -11.04 -6.19 -28.29
CA LYS A 58 -11.43 -6.62 -26.95
C LYS A 58 -11.52 -5.38 -26.09
N ARG A 59 -12.68 -5.17 -25.47
CA ARG A 59 -12.87 -4.08 -24.50
C ARG A 59 -11.80 -4.20 -23.42
N ALA A 60 -11.16 -3.10 -23.06
CA ALA A 60 -10.21 -3.08 -21.95
C ALA A 60 -10.93 -3.56 -20.67
N PRO A 61 -10.28 -4.34 -19.80
CA PRO A 61 -10.87 -4.80 -18.56
C PRO A 61 -11.24 -3.61 -17.67
N ASP A 62 -12.33 -3.74 -16.95
CA ASP A 62 -12.75 -2.79 -15.93
C ASP A 62 -12.01 -3.11 -14.62
N LEU A 63 -11.07 -2.24 -14.24
CA LEU A 63 -10.30 -2.37 -12.99
C LEU A 63 -10.95 -1.63 -11.81
N ALA A 64 -12.08 -0.95 -12.03
CA ALA A 64 -12.74 -0.15 -10.99
C ALA A 64 -13.23 -1.02 -9.84
N VAL A 65 -13.06 -0.49 -8.63
CA VAL A 65 -13.59 -1.07 -7.39
C VAL A 65 -14.21 0.03 -6.54
N SER A 66 -15.13 -0.33 -5.64
CA SER A 66 -15.78 0.62 -4.74
C SER A 66 -15.82 0.06 -3.33
N PHE A 67 -15.56 0.91 -2.33
CA PHE A 67 -15.70 0.57 -0.92
C PHE A 67 -16.16 1.79 -0.11
N ALA A 68 -17.01 1.59 0.88
CA ALA A 68 -17.49 2.64 1.78
C ALA A 68 -18.00 3.91 1.06
N GLY A 69 -18.59 3.76 -0.13
CA GLY A 69 -19.07 4.89 -0.96
C GLY A 69 -17.96 5.62 -1.73
N ILE A 70 -16.74 5.09 -1.76
CA ILE A 70 -15.59 5.65 -2.47
C ILE A 70 -15.32 4.81 -3.71
N ASP A 71 -15.33 5.44 -4.90
CA ASP A 71 -15.02 4.80 -6.16
C ASP A 71 -13.54 4.97 -6.51
N LEU A 72 -12.87 3.86 -6.78
CA LEU A 72 -11.51 3.81 -7.28
C LEU A 72 -11.50 3.30 -8.72
N LYS A 73 -10.76 3.94 -9.61
CA LYS A 73 -10.58 3.48 -11.00
C LYS A 73 -9.79 2.17 -11.14
N ASN A 74 -9.04 1.80 -10.11
CA ASN A 74 -8.36 0.52 -9.92
C ASN A 74 -8.07 0.31 -8.43
N PRO A 75 -7.82 -0.92 -7.95
CA PRO A 75 -7.69 -1.23 -6.53
C PRO A 75 -6.39 -0.76 -5.88
N VAL A 76 -5.44 -0.21 -6.64
CA VAL A 76 -4.09 0.08 -6.16
C VAL A 76 -4.03 1.42 -5.44
N ILE A 77 -3.70 1.39 -4.16
CA ILE A 77 -3.53 2.54 -3.29
C ILE A 77 -2.09 2.57 -2.80
N ALA A 78 -1.41 3.73 -2.88
CA ALA A 78 -0.11 3.89 -2.23
C ALA A 78 -0.30 3.95 -0.70
N ALA A 79 0.45 3.11 0.04
CA ALA A 79 0.30 2.96 1.49
C ALA A 79 0.90 4.13 2.27
N SER A 80 0.26 4.49 3.38
CA SER A 80 0.81 5.45 4.33
C SER A 80 2.19 5.04 4.83
N GLY A 81 3.07 6.02 4.96
CA GLY A 81 4.40 5.86 5.52
C GLY A 81 5.50 5.53 4.51
N THR A 82 5.16 5.04 3.33
CA THR A 82 6.13 4.66 2.28
C THR A 82 6.09 5.56 1.05
N PHE A 83 5.10 6.44 0.97
CA PHE A 83 4.83 7.29 -0.19
C PHE A 83 4.68 8.78 0.18
N GLY A 84 5.26 9.21 1.30
CA GLY A 84 5.19 10.61 1.77
C GLY A 84 3.75 11.13 1.84
N TYR A 85 3.54 12.34 1.33
CA TYR A 85 2.20 12.90 1.10
C TYR A 85 1.72 12.69 -0.35
N GLY A 86 2.49 11.95 -1.16
CA GLY A 86 2.21 11.66 -2.56
C GLY A 86 2.88 12.64 -3.53
N ILE A 87 2.75 13.93 -3.31
CA ILE A 87 3.29 14.97 -4.20
C ILE A 87 4.82 14.96 -4.31
N GLU A 88 5.53 14.38 -3.34
CA GLU A 88 6.98 14.22 -3.39
C GLU A 88 7.44 13.25 -4.50
N PHE A 89 6.52 12.48 -5.07
CA PHE A 89 6.77 11.50 -6.11
C PHE A 89 6.29 11.95 -7.49
N GLU A 90 5.71 13.15 -7.64
CA GLU A 90 5.09 13.61 -8.90
C GLU A 90 6.05 13.65 -10.10
N ASP A 91 7.34 13.90 -9.86
CA ASP A 91 8.37 13.93 -10.89
C ASP A 91 8.83 12.51 -11.34
N VAL A 92 8.44 11.46 -10.60
CA VAL A 92 8.94 10.09 -10.81
C VAL A 92 7.81 9.13 -11.13
N VAL A 93 6.62 9.34 -10.57
CA VAL A 93 5.45 8.46 -10.68
C VAL A 93 4.28 9.21 -11.28
N HIS A 94 3.60 8.60 -12.25
CA HIS A 94 2.36 9.13 -12.78
C HIS A 94 1.22 8.91 -11.78
N LEU A 95 1.13 9.78 -10.77
CA LEU A 95 0.18 9.66 -9.65
C LEU A 95 -1.27 9.43 -10.12
N ASN A 96 -1.65 10.04 -11.24
CA ASN A 96 -2.97 9.85 -11.83
C ASN A 96 -3.24 8.41 -12.35
N LYS A 97 -2.27 7.51 -12.37
CA LYS A 97 -2.51 6.07 -12.65
C LYS A 97 -3.07 5.34 -11.43
N LEU A 98 -2.72 5.75 -10.23
CA LEU A 98 -3.14 5.08 -8.99
C LEU A 98 -4.63 5.27 -8.72
N GLY A 99 -5.26 4.30 -8.08
CA GLY A 99 -6.62 4.41 -7.55
C GLY A 99 -6.69 5.43 -6.41
N GLY A 100 -5.70 5.40 -5.52
CA GLY A 100 -5.64 6.31 -4.38
C GLY A 100 -4.26 6.43 -3.74
N ILE A 101 -4.17 7.36 -2.79
CA ILE A 101 -3.00 7.57 -1.92
C ILE A 101 -3.50 7.67 -0.48
N VAL A 102 -2.91 6.89 0.42
CA VAL A 102 -3.00 7.13 1.86
C VAL A 102 -1.79 7.96 2.25
N VAL A 103 -2.00 9.21 2.61
CA VAL A 103 -0.90 10.12 2.95
C VAL A 103 -0.18 9.70 4.23
N LYS A 104 1.00 10.25 4.44
CA LYS A 104 1.78 10.07 5.68
C LYS A 104 0.89 10.29 6.90
N GLY A 105 1.04 9.43 7.93
CA GLY A 105 0.29 9.56 9.16
C GLY A 105 0.39 10.96 9.76
N LEU A 106 -0.76 11.51 10.12
CA LEU A 106 -0.92 12.86 10.64
C LEU A 106 -1.32 12.80 12.11
N SER A 107 -0.66 13.62 12.92
CA SER A 107 -1.06 13.96 14.28
C SER A 107 -1.48 15.43 14.35
N ARG A 108 -2.07 15.82 15.48
CA ARG A 108 -2.44 17.21 15.74
C ARG A 108 -1.25 18.14 15.52
N GLU A 109 -0.14 17.86 16.17
CA GLU A 109 1.10 18.64 16.09
C GLU A 109 2.17 17.90 15.25
N PRO A 110 3.15 18.60 14.67
CA PRO A 110 4.24 17.98 13.93
C PRO A 110 5.13 17.12 14.85
N MET A 111 5.69 16.03 14.29
CA MET A 111 6.58 15.14 14.99
C MET A 111 7.87 14.90 14.23
N ALA A 112 9.01 14.97 14.95
CA ALA A 112 10.35 14.77 14.38
C ALA A 112 10.65 13.29 14.04
N GLY A 113 9.94 12.34 14.67
CA GLY A 113 10.22 10.91 14.56
C GLY A 113 11.45 10.48 15.36
N ASN A 114 11.84 9.22 15.16
CA ASN A 114 12.96 8.60 15.88
C ASN A 114 14.33 8.99 15.28
N PRO A 115 15.40 8.96 16.07
CA PRO A 115 16.76 9.13 15.56
C PRO A 115 17.21 7.95 14.69
N PRO A 116 18.15 8.17 13.74
CA PRO A 116 18.75 7.09 12.95
C PRO A 116 19.73 6.25 13.81
N PRO A 117 20.03 4.98 13.38
CA PRO A 117 19.46 4.26 12.25
C PRO A 117 18.04 3.78 12.52
N ARG A 118 17.12 4.07 11.59
CA ARG A 118 15.69 3.78 11.74
C ARG A 118 15.09 2.97 10.58
N LEU A 119 15.95 2.56 9.65
CA LEU A 119 15.65 1.67 8.54
C LEU A 119 16.75 0.63 8.42
N TYR A 120 16.36 -0.61 8.11
CA TYR A 120 17.30 -1.69 7.82
C TYR A 120 16.68 -2.67 6.84
N GLU A 121 17.37 -2.93 5.73
CA GLU A 121 16.95 -3.91 4.75
C GLU A 121 17.26 -5.33 5.24
N THR A 122 16.32 -6.24 5.02
CA THR A 122 16.46 -7.67 5.30
C THR A 122 16.44 -8.46 3.99
N PRO A 123 16.81 -9.75 3.96
CA PRO A 123 16.84 -10.54 2.72
C PRO A 123 15.54 -10.58 1.93
N ALA A 124 14.39 -10.39 2.58
CA ALA A 124 13.07 -10.45 1.94
C ALA A 124 12.11 -9.36 2.46
N GLY A 125 12.62 -8.24 2.92
CA GLY A 125 11.80 -7.16 3.45
C GLY A 125 12.59 -6.03 4.06
N MET A 126 11.94 -5.26 4.91
CA MET A 126 12.52 -4.08 5.54
C MET A 126 12.05 -3.93 6.99
N LEU A 127 12.98 -3.58 7.86
CA LEU A 127 12.68 -3.11 9.21
C LEU A 127 12.61 -1.59 9.22
N ASN A 128 11.58 -1.02 9.83
CA ASN A 128 11.46 0.40 10.03
C ASN A 128 11.02 0.77 11.44
N ALA A 129 11.59 1.85 11.96
CA ALA A 129 11.22 2.51 13.21
C ALA A 129 11.24 4.03 12.99
N ILE A 130 10.47 4.53 12.01
CA ILE A 130 10.45 5.95 11.62
C ILE A 130 9.99 6.85 12.77
N GLY A 131 9.12 6.35 13.67
CA GLY A 131 8.61 7.12 14.80
C GLY A 131 7.58 8.17 14.38
N LEU A 132 6.75 7.85 13.38
CA LEU A 132 5.59 8.66 12.97
C LEU A 132 5.93 10.12 12.60
N GLN A 133 7.14 10.38 12.09
CA GLN A 133 7.55 11.71 11.62
C GLN A 133 6.51 12.30 10.67
N ASN A 134 6.01 13.50 10.97
CA ASN A 134 5.01 14.18 10.14
C ASN A 134 4.99 15.69 10.41
N ILE A 135 4.31 16.45 9.54
CA ILE A 135 4.23 17.91 9.61
C ILE A 135 3.04 18.45 10.44
N GLY A 136 2.20 17.54 10.96
CA GLY A 136 0.95 17.91 11.64
C GLY A 136 -0.22 18.14 10.69
N ALA A 137 -1.44 18.00 11.22
CA ALA A 137 -2.67 18.10 10.43
C ALA A 137 -2.88 19.48 9.81
N ARG A 138 -2.59 20.56 10.53
CA ARG A 138 -2.75 21.94 10.04
C ARG A 138 -1.83 22.22 8.86
N ALA A 139 -0.53 21.93 9.00
CA ALA A 139 0.44 22.13 7.91
C ALA A 139 0.13 21.26 6.68
N PHE A 140 -0.43 20.05 6.89
CA PHE A 140 -0.90 19.24 5.78
C PHE A 140 -2.03 19.93 4.98
N LEU A 141 -3.02 20.50 5.66
CA LEU A 141 -4.11 21.24 5.00
C LEU A 141 -3.61 22.47 4.23
N ASP A 142 -2.65 23.19 4.81
CA ASP A 142 -2.19 24.47 4.27
C ASP A 142 -1.16 24.28 3.14
N GLU A 143 -0.28 23.27 3.23
CA GLU A 143 0.88 23.13 2.34
C GLU A 143 0.77 21.97 1.32
N LYS A 144 0.14 20.85 1.70
CA LYS A 144 0.14 19.61 0.90
C LYS A 144 -1.18 19.37 0.19
N LEU A 145 -2.29 19.51 0.91
CA LEU A 145 -3.62 19.22 0.38
C LEU A 145 -3.99 20.06 -0.86
N PRO A 146 -3.64 21.36 -0.95
CA PRO A 146 -3.93 22.16 -2.15
C PRO A 146 -3.33 21.54 -3.42
N LYS A 147 -2.08 21.07 -3.36
CA LYS A 147 -1.41 20.42 -4.49
C LYS A 147 -2.03 19.05 -4.82
N LEU A 148 -2.41 18.26 -3.80
CA LEU A 148 -3.10 16.99 -4.02
C LEU A 148 -4.44 17.18 -4.71
N ARG A 149 -5.15 18.28 -4.47
CA ARG A 149 -6.42 18.63 -5.12
C ARG A 149 -6.27 18.96 -6.62
N GLU A 150 -5.08 19.32 -7.07
CA GLU A 150 -4.79 19.55 -8.50
C GLU A 150 -4.73 18.21 -9.27
N LEU A 151 -4.44 17.10 -8.57
CA LEU A 151 -4.42 15.77 -9.15
C LEU A 151 -5.87 15.34 -9.47
N LYS A 152 -6.09 14.97 -10.74
CA LYS A 152 -7.42 14.51 -11.20
C LYS A 152 -7.52 13.00 -11.04
N ASN A 153 -8.70 12.53 -10.62
CA ASN A 153 -9.02 11.11 -10.58
C ASN A 153 -8.13 10.25 -9.66
N ILE A 154 -7.68 10.82 -8.55
CA ILE A 154 -7.01 10.09 -7.48
C ILE A 154 -7.74 10.32 -6.16
N VAL A 155 -7.92 9.25 -5.39
CA VAL A 155 -8.55 9.32 -4.08
C VAL A 155 -7.48 9.61 -3.03
N VAL A 156 -7.69 10.67 -2.23
CA VAL A 156 -6.78 11.03 -1.12
C VAL A 156 -7.41 10.59 0.20
N ILE A 157 -6.71 9.73 0.93
CA ILE A 157 -7.10 9.24 2.26
C ILE A 157 -6.12 9.79 3.28
N ALA A 158 -6.60 10.46 4.32
CA ALA A 158 -5.75 10.97 5.39
C ALA A 158 -5.56 9.90 6.47
N ASN A 159 -4.30 9.47 6.69
CA ASN A 159 -3.97 8.57 7.79
C ASN A 159 -3.83 9.37 9.08
N VAL A 160 -4.53 8.95 10.13
CA VAL A 160 -4.63 9.65 11.42
C VAL A 160 -4.11 8.76 12.53
N PHE A 161 -3.30 9.31 13.41
CA PHE A 161 -2.86 8.61 14.62
C PHE A 161 -2.81 9.54 15.83
N GLY A 162 -2.79 8.94 17.02
CA GLY A 162 -2.65 9.62 18.30
C GLY A 162 -2.14 8.69 19.39
N TYR A 163 -1.76 9.24 20.53
CA TYR A 163 -1.37 8.53 21.74
C TYR A 163 -2.47 8.52 22.79
N THR A 164 -3.49 9.35 22.60
CA THR A 164 -4.71 9.43 23.40
C THR A 164 -5.92 9.49 22.47
N ARG A 165 -7.12 9.22 22.97
CA ARG A 165 -8.35 9.39 22.20
C ARG A 165 -8.56 10.84 21.77
N GLU A 166 -8.20 11.78 22.62
CA GLU A 166 -8.27 13.23 22.33
C GLU A 166 -7.37 13.60 21.14
N ASP A 167 -6.20 12.98 20.98
CA ASP A 167 -5.33 13.23 19.81
C ASP A 167 -6.05 12.87 18.51
N TYR A 168 -6.76 11.72 18.45
CA TYR A 168 -7.53 11.33 17.27
C TYR A 168 -8.68 12.32 17.01
N GLU A 169 -9.45 12.66 18.05
CA GLU A 169 -10.53 13.65 17.99
C GLU A 169 -10.04 14.95 17.38
N ARG A 170 -9.03 15.58 17.99
CA ARG A 170 -8.51 16.89 17.55
C ARG A 170 -7.90 16.86 16.16
N THR A 171 -7.22 15.76 15.83
CA THR A 171 -6.64 15.62 14.49
C THR A 171 -7.75 15.52 13.42
N ILE A 172 -8.81 14.75 13.69
CA ILE A 172 -9.97 14.62 12.79
C ILE A 172 -10.72 15.95 12.66
N GLU A 173 -10.95 16.67 13.75
CA GLU A 173 -11.60 18.00 13.72
C GLU A 173 -10.85 18.96 12.79
N ILE A 174 -9.51 19.05 12.91
CA ILE A 174 -8.70 19.86 12.01
C ILE A 174 -8.86 19.40 10.55
N LEU A 175 -8.78 18.09 10.29
CA LEU A 175 -8.85 17.54 8.93
C LEU A 175 -10.25 17.66 8.32
N ASN A 176 -11.31 17.77 9.11
CA ASN A 176 -12.67 18.03 8.64
C ASN A 176 -12.79 19.38 7.90
N GLU A 177 -11.96 20.36 8.22
CA GLU A 177 -11.91 21.65 7.54
C GLU A 177 -11.37 21.58 6.10
N GLY A 178 -10.63 20.51 5.77
CA GLY A 178 -10.01 20.31 4.46
C GLY A 178 -10.96 19.68 3.45
N GLU A 179 -11.14 20.28 2.28
CA GLU A 179 -11.82 19.68 1.14
C GLU A 179 -10.86 18.82 0.31
N GLY A 180 -11.37 17.71 -0.26
CA GLY A 180 -10.59 16.82 -1.13
C GLY A 180 -10.01 15.60 -0.42
N ILE A 181 -10.23 15.44 0.89
CA ILE A 181 -9.98 14.20 1.63
C ILE A 181 -11.22 13.31 1.48
N ALA A 182 -11.06 12.10 0.93
CA ALA A 182 -12.16 11.18 0.69
C ALA A 182 -12.53 10.33 1.92
N ALA A 183 -11.54 9.98 2.75
CA ALA A 183 -11.71 9.15 3.94
C ALA A 183 -10.61 9.41 4.97
N TYR A 184 -10.82 8.92 6.18
CA TYR A 184 -9.79 8.80 7.22
C TYR A 184 -9.38 7.36 7.40
N GLU A 185 -8.06 7.10 7.51
CA GLU A 185 -7.50 5.82 7.91
C GLU A 185 -6.92 5.94 9.31
N LEU A 186 -7.56 5.35 10.31
CA LEU A 186 -7.07 5.33 11.69
C LEU A 186 -5.92 4.33 11.84
N ASN A 187 -4.74 4.81 12.16
CA ASN A 187 -3.61 3.97 12.52
C ASN A 187 -3.64 3.67 14.02
N VAL A 188 -4.23 2.54 14.39
CA VAL A 188 -4.39 2.13 15.79
C VAL A 188 -3.19 1.36 16.35
N SER A 189 -2.06 1.32 15.61
CA SER A 189 -0.82 0.66 16.06
C SER A 189 0.03 1.53 17.00
N CYS A 190 -0.45 2.72 17.38
CA CYS A 190 0.23 3.61 18.34
C CYS A 190 -0.01 3.15 19.78
N PRO A 191 0.99 3.30 20.67
CA PRO A 191 0.81 3.01 22.09
C PRO A 191 -0.18 3.99 22.73
N ASN A 192 -1.13 3.46 23.51
CA ASN A 192 -2.06 4.25 24.31
C ASN A 192 -1.39 4.68 25.62
N THR A 193 -1.03 5.93 25.75
CA THR A 193 -0.33 6.45 26.93
C THR A 193 -1.18 6.41 28.19
N ALA A 194 -2.50 6.50 28.07
CA ALA A 194 -3.43 6.39 29.20
C ALA A 194 -3.52 4.97 29.77
N HIS A 195 -3.16 3.94 28.99
CA HIS A 195 -3.21 2.54 29.38
C HIS A 195 -1.83 1.87 29.37
N GLY A 196 -0.79 2.56 29.85
CA GLY A 196 0.53 2.00 30.05
C GLY A 196 1.30 1.68 28.77
N GLY A 197 0.96 2.30 27.64
CA GLY A 197 1.67 2.13 26.36
C GLY A 197 1.22 0.91 25.54
N ILE A 198 0.14 0.22 25.93
CA ILE A 198 -0.46 -0.84 25.11
C ILE A 198 -1.01 -0.22 23.83
N GLN A 199 -0.74 -0.81 22.67
CA GLN A 199 -1.27 -0.33 21.41
C GLN A 199 -2.80 -0.40 21.40
N PHE A 200 -3.48 0.65 20.91
CA PHE A 200 -4.94 0.65 20.77
C PHE A 200 -5.44 -0.56 19.99
N GLY A 201 -4.75 -0.92 18.91
CA GLY A 201 -5.11 -2.05 18.05
C GLY A 201 -4.71 -3.43 18.57
N SER A 202 -4.21 -3.58 19.80
CA SER A 202 -3.86 -4.88 20.39
C SER A 202 -4.84 -5.36 21.48
N ASP A 203 -5.70 -4.45 21.97
CA ASP A 203 -6.74 -4.74 22.95
C ASP A 203 -8.12 -4.39 22.39
N PRO A 204 -9.08 -5.35 22.36
CA PRO A 204 -10.41 -5.13 21.79
C PRO A 204 -11.17 -3.94 22.38
N ARG A 205 -11.08 -3.72 23.71
CA ARG A 205 -11.76 -2.62 24.37
C ARG A 205 -11.17 -1.27 24.00
N SER A 206 -9.85 -1.17 23.98
CA SER A 206 -9.14 0.05 23.59
C SER A 206 -9.39 0.39 22.11
N LEU A 207 -9.50 -0.64 21.26
CA LEU A 207 -9.86 -0.48 19.85
C LEU A 207 -11.27 0.07 19.69
N ASP A 208 -12.26 -0.53 20.37
CA ASP A 208 -13.65 -0.07 20.37
C ASP A 208 -13.74 1.41 20.76
N GLU A 209 -13.14 1.77 21.90
CA GLU A 209 -13.17 3.14 22.44
C GLU A 209 -12.57 4.17 21.47
N VAL A 210 -11.44 3.88 20.82
CA VAL A 210 -10.79 4.83 19.90
C VAL A 210 -11.54 4.93 18.57
N VAL A 211 -12.09 3.83 18.06
CA VAL A 211 -12.87 3.83 16.82
C VAL A 211 -14.19 4.56 17.01
N ALA A 212 -14.91 4.29 18.11
CA ALA A 212 -16.15 4.99 18.45
C ALA A 212 -15.92 6.51 18.62
N THR A 213 -14.81 6.91 19.26
CA THR A 213 -14.43 8.32 19.38
C THR A 213 -14.22 8.92 17.99
N ALA A 214 -13.37 8.30 17.18
CA ALA A 214 -13.08 8.78 15.84
C ALA A 214 -14.35 8.85 14.96
N ARG A 215 -15.24 7.85 15.05
CA ARG A 215 -16.52 7.84 14.33
C ARG A 215 -17.39 9.04 14.69
N HIS A 216 -17.44 9.40 15.96
CA HIS A 216 -18.26 10.52 16.44
C HIS A 216 -17.84 11.86 15.80
N PHE A 217 -16.55 12.09 15.63
CA PHE A 217 -16.01 13.33 15.06
C PHE A 217 -15.82 13.29 13.54
N SER A 218 -15.77 12.10 12.94
CA SER A 218 -15.53 11.98 11.50
C SER A 218 -16.75 12.34 10.66
N GLN A 219 -16.56 13.26 9.71
CA GLN A 219 -17.55 13.63 8.69
C GLN A 219 -17.40 12.82 7.40
N ARG A 220 -16.44 11.88 7.35
CA ARG A 220 -16.07 11.08 6.18
C ARG A 220 -16.05 9.60 6.52
N PRO A 221 -16.03 8.72 5.51
CA PRO A 221 -15.80 7.29 5.73
C PRO A 221 -14.56 7.03 6.58
N LEU A 222 -14.67 6.08 7.52
CA LEU A 222 -13.67 5.74 8.50
C LEU A 222 -13.11 4.34 8.23
N ILE A 223 -11.85 4.26 7.87
CA ILE A 223 -11.10 3.03 7.66
C ILE A 223 -10.27 2.78 8.93
N VAL A 224 -10.26 1.56 9.46
CA VAL A 224 -9.41 1.23 10.61
C VAL A 224 -8.26 0.34 10.17
N LYS A 225 -7.01 0.84 10.34
CA LYS A 225 -5.79 0.11 9.99
C LYS A 225 -5.33 -0.76 11.15
N LEU A 226 -5.57 -2.06 11.02
CA LEU A 226 -5.35 -3.04 12.07
C LEU A 226 -3.88 -3.46 12.20
N SER A 227 -3.47 -3.67 13.46
CA SER A 227 -2.17 -4.26 13.80
C SER A 227 -2.21 -5.77 13.61
N PRO A 228 -1.15 -6.39 13.02
CA PRO A 228 -1.05 -7.84 12.96
C PRO A 228 -0.58 -8.50 14.27
N ASN A 229 -0.11 -7.69 15.23
CA ASN A 229 0.47 -8.17 16.48
C ASN A 229 -0.63 -8.50 17.51
N VAL A 230 -1.56 -9.34 17.10
CA VAL A 230 -2.75 -9.74 17.85
C VAL A 230 -2.99 -11.24 17.77
N THR A 231 -3.72 -11.80 18.72
CA THR A 231 -4.06 -13.23 18.73
C THR A 231 -5.09 -13.58 17.65
N SER A 232 -6.08 -12.71 17.43
CA SER A 232 -7.14 -12.91 16.43
C SER A 232 -7.41 -11.62 15.67
N ILE A 233 -7.00 -11.58 14.42
CA ILE A 233 -7.28 -10.44 13.53
C ILE A 233 -8.78 -10.36 13.19
N ALA A 234 -9.44 -11.51 13.08
CA ALA A 234 -10.88 -11.60 12.84
C ALA A 234 -11.68 -10.91 13.96
N GLN A 235 -11.29 -11.12 15.22
CA GLN A 235 -11.92 -10.45 16.36
C GLN A 235 -11.70 -8.93 16.30
N MET A 236 -10.49 -8.48 16.00
CA MET A 236 -10.19 -7.05 15.92
C MET A 236 -10.93 -6.37 14.76
N ALA A 237 -11.06 -7.04 13.62
CA ALA A 237 -11.85 -6.54 12.50
C ALA A 237 -13.34 -6.43 12.87
N TYR A 238 -13.88 -7.42 13.54
CA TYR A 238 -15.27 -7.40 14.02
C TYR A 238 -15.51 -6.27 15.02
N VAL A 239 -14.63 -6.08 16.00
CA VAL A 239 -14.72 -4.97 16.97
C VAL A 239 -14.66 -3.62 16.26
N ALA A 240 -13.77 -3.43 15.28
CA ALA A 240 -13.72 -2.19 14.52
C ALA A 240 -15.02 -1.91 13.76
N GLN A 241 -15.63 -2.95 13.15
CA GLN A 241 -16.94 -2.82 12.49
C GLN A 241 -18.04 -2.39 13.48
N GLU A 242 -18.15 -3.08 14.61
CA GLU A 242 -19.21 -2.78 15.62
C GLU A 242 -19.01 -1.38 16.24
N ALA A 243 -17.77 -0.91 16.32
CA ALA A 243 -17.44 0.45 16.78
C ALA A 243 -17.70 1.54 15.74
N GLY A 244 -18.13 1.18 14.52
CA GLY A 244 -18.56 2.13 13.48
C GLY A 244 -17.54 2.39 12.38
N ALA A 245 -16.57 1.50 12.14
CA ALA A 245 -15.74 1.56 10.95
C ALA A 245 -16.54 1.28 9.68
N ASP A 246 -16.28 2.02 8.59
CA ASP A 246 -16.87 1.81 7.27
C ASP A 246 -16.06 0.83 6.43
N ALA A 247 -14.78 0.63 6.78
CA ALA A 247 -13.87 -0.37 6.21
C ALA A 247 -12.74 -0.70 7.18
N VAL A 248 -12.05 -1.81 6.96
CA VAL A 248 -10.80 -2.13 7.66
C VAL A 248 -9.66 -2.27 6.66
N SER A 249 -8.45 -1.80 7.02
CA SER A 249 -7.24 -2.05 6.27
C SER A 249 -6.26 -2.88 7.12
N LEU A 250 -5.64 -3.88 6.53
CA LEU A 250 -4.72 -4.78 7.23
C LEU A 250 -3.72 -5.44 6.26
N VAL A 251 -2.46 -5.58 6.66
CA VAL A 251 -1.95 -5.46 8.02
C VAL A 251 -0.91 -4.32 8.11
N ASN A 252 -0.76 -3.74 9.29
CA ASN A 252 0.41 -2.93 9.63
C ASN A 252 1.64 -3.85 9.77
N THR A 253 2.78 -3.35 10.23
CA THR A 253 4.03 -4.09 10.32
C THR A 253 4.08 -5.05 11.52
N PHE A 254 4.80 -6.17 11.35
CA PHE A 254 5.08 -7.10 12.45
C PHE A 254 6.26 -6.62 13.30
N VAL A 255 6.16 -6.74 14.61
CA VAL A 255 7.30 -6.43 15.49
C VAL A 255 8.41 -7.45 15.25
N ALA A 256 9.61 -6.95 14.94
CA ALA A 256 10.78 -7.74 14.62
C ALA A 256 12.07 -7.05 15.08
N MET A 257 13.22 -7.73 14.93
CA MET A 257 14.53 -7.26 15.37
C MET A 257 15.62 -7.71 14.40
N ALA A 258 16.68 -6.91 14.28
CA ALA A 258 17.93 -7.33 13.63
C ALA A 258 19.13 -6.96 14.50
N ILE A 259 20.11 -7.88 14.59
CA ILE A 259 21.33 -7.73 15.36
C ILE A 259 22.53 -7.75 14.43
N ASP A 260 23.49 -6.89 14.68
CA ASP A 260 24.82 -6.98 14.13
C ASP A 260 25.66 -7.90 15.01
N ALA A 261 26.02 -9.09 14.49
CA ALA A 261 26.72 -10.11 15.26
C ALA A 261 28.14 -9.70 15.67
N GLU A 262 28.82 -8.91 14.83
CA GLU A 262 30.19 -8.47 15.08
C GLU A 262 30.23 -7.43 16.20
N SER A 263 29.39 -6.41 16.11
CA SER A 263 29.33 -5.35 17.12
C SER A 263 28.44 -5.71 18.32
N ARG A 264 27.64 -6.79 18.23
CA ARG A 264 26.63 -7.22 19.20
C ARG A 264 25.59 -6.14 19.53
N LYS A 265 25.29 -5.28 18.56
CA LYS A 265 24.34 -4.17 18.71
C LYS A 265 23.10 -4.39 17.85
N PRO A 266 21.94 -3.82 18.23
CA PRO A 266 20.79 -3.78 17.32
C PRO A 266 21.12 -2.92 16.10
N ARG A 267 20.59 -3.32 14.93
CA ARG A 267 20.77 -2.56 13.68
C ARG A 267 19.84 -1.36 13.59
N ILE A 268 18.83 -1.28 14.44
CA ILE A 268 17.88 -0.17 14.57
C ILE A 268 18.05 0.47 15.95
N ALA A 269 18.07 1.79 16.02
CA ALA A 269 18.26 2.52 17.28
C ALA A 269 17.20 2.18 18.35
N ASN A 270 15.96 1.90 17.93
CA ASN A 270 14.85 1.51 18.80
C ASN A 270 14.86 0.03 19.23
N VAL A 271 15.94 -0.74 18.95
CA VAL A 271 16.09 -2.17 19.23
C VAL A 271 15.13 -3.03 18.42
N THR A 272 13.81 -2.82 18.56
CA THR A 272 12.77 -3.45 17.76
C THR A 272 12.19 -2.49 16.73
N ALA A 273 11.66 -3.03 15.63
CA ALA A 273 11.13 -2.29 14.52
C ALA A 273 9.98 -3.04 13.84
N GLY A 274 9.23 -2.38 12.97
CA GLY A 274 8.21 -3.02 12.17
C GLY A 274 8.82 -3.70 10.93
N LEU A 275 8.59 -5.00 10.76
CA LEU A 275 8.93 -5.77 9.56
C LEU A 275 7.83 -5.64 8.52
N SER A 276 8.20 -5.36 7.29
CA SER A 276 7.33 -5.28 6.12
C SER A 276 8.01 -5.89 4.88
N GLY A 277 7.31 -5.94 3.74
CA GLY A 277 7.82 -6.47 2.48
C GLY A 277 7.45 -7.94 2.24
N PRO A 278 8.00 -8.59 1.19
CA PRO A 278 7.58 -9.93 0.75
C PRO A 278 7.59 -11.01 1.83
N ALA A 279 8.48 -10.90 2.83
CA ALA A 279 8.56 -11.85 3.94
C ALA A 279 7.25 -12.01 4.72
N ILE A 280 6.41 -10.98 4.78
CA ILE A 280 5.14 -11.02 5.55
C ILE A 280 3.92 -11.41 4.69
N LYS A 281 4.04 -11.46 3.35
CA LYS A 281 2.90 -11.69 2.45
C LYS A 281 2.03 -12.89 2.83
N PRO A 282 2.54 -14.11 3.05
CA PRO A 282 1.69 -15.26 3.34
C PRO A 282 0.93 -15.11 4.66
N ILE A 283 1.50 -14.41 5.64
CA ILE A 283 0.82 -14.15 6.91
C ILE A 283 -0.25 -13.08 6.73
N ALA A 284 0.08 -11.99 6.02
CA ALA A 284 -0.86 -10.91 5.72
C ALA A 284 -2.06 -11.41 4.90
N LEU A 285 -1.82 -12.24 3.88
CA LEU A 285 -2.85 -12.83 3.04
C LEU A 285 -3.84 -13.68 3.87
N ARG A 286 -3.33 -14.56 4.75
CA ARG A 286 -4.17 -15.31 5.68
C ARG A 286 -4.99 -14.40 6.59
N MET A 287 -4.38 -13.34 7.13
CA MET A 287 -5.08 -12.40 8.01
C MET A 287 -6.19 -11.64 7.26
N VAL A 288 -5.98 -11.27 6.00
CA VAL A 288 -7.03 -10.65 5.16
C VAL A 288 -8.19 -11.62 4.95
N TYR A 289 -7.90 -12.88 4.64
CA TYR A 289 -8.92 -13.91 4.50
C TYR A 289 -9.73 -14.11 5.79
N ASP A 290 -9.07 -14.19 6.95
CA ASP A 290 -9.75 -14.35 8.25
C ASP A 290 -10.62 -13.13 8.58
N ALA A 291 -10.14 -11.93 8.32
CA ALA A 291 -10.88 -10.68 8.55
C ALA A 291 -12.09 -10.57 7.59
N ALA A 292 -11.91 -10.85 6.30
CA ALA A 292 -12.98 -10.78 5.30
C ALA A 292 -14.13 -11.74 5.60
N LYS A 293 -13.85 -12.87 6.26
CA LYS A 293 -14.89 -13.79 6.73
C LYS A 293 -15.62 -13.33 7.98
N ALA A 294 -15.00 -12.47 8.78
CA ALA A 294 -15.53 -12.05 10.07
C ALA A 294 -16.39 -10.78 9.98
N VAL A 295 -16.22 -9.97 8.94
CA VAL A 295 -16.90 -8.67 8.81
C VAL A 295 -17.75 -8.59 7.54
N LYS A 296 -18.68 -7.63 7.53
CA LYS A 296 -19.50 -7.29 6.36
C LYS A 296 -19.02 -6.03 5.64
N ILE A 297 -18.17 -5.24 6.30
CA ILE A 297 -17.57 -4.05 5.73
C ILE A 297 -16.38 -4.41 4.82
N PRO A 298 -16.07 -3.57 3.82
CA PRO A 298 -14.94 -3.82 2.92
C PRO A 298 -13.60 -3.99 3.64
N VAL A 299 -12.76 -4.86 3.07
CA VAL A 299 -11.40 -5.12 3.56
C VAL A 299 -10.40 -4.61 2.53
N ILE A 300 -9.43 -3.81 2.98
CA ILE A 300 -8.32 -3.31 2.17
C ILE A 300 -7.07 -4.10 2.58
N GLY A 301 -6.53 -4.90 1.65
CA GLY A 301 -5.39 -5.78 1.93
C GLY A 301 -4.05 -5.05 1.78
N MET A 302 -3.08 -5.33 2.68
CA MET A 302 -1.70 -4.87 2.52
C MET A 302 -0.72 -5.83 3.22
N GLY A 303 0.52 -5.84 2.73
CA GLY A 303 1.61 -6.62 3.32
C GLY A 303 2.31 -7.51 2.31
N GLY A 304 3.45 -7.06 1.79
CA GLY A 304 4.31 -7.79 0.88
C GLY A 304 3.84 -7.86 -0.58
N ILE A 305 2.88 -7.04 -0.98
CA ILE A 305 2.42 -6.92 -2.37
C ILE A 305 3.52 -6.24 -3.19
N SER A 306 3.94 -6.88 -4.28
CA SER A 306 5.00 -6.42 -5.18
C SER A 306 4.74 -6.71 -6.67
N THR A 307 3.68 -7.45 -7.00
CA THR A 307 3.26 -7.82 -8.36
C THR A 307 1.75 -7.77 -8.51
N ALA A 308 1.25 -7.78 -9.75
CA ALA A 308 -0.18 -7.89 -10.03
C ALA A 308 -0.78 -9.20 -9.48
N VAL A 309 -0.04 -10.32 -9.54
CA VAL A 309 -0.49 -11.62 -9.01
C VAL A 309 -0.73 -11.51 -7.50
N ASP A 310 0.11 -10.78 -6.76
CA ASP A 310 -0.12 -10.56 -5.34
C ASP A 310 -1.47 -9.86 -5.10
N ILE A 311 -1.83 -8.87 -5.92
CA ILE A 311 -3.13 -8.19 -5.82
C ILE A 311 -4.28 -9.19 -6.02
N ILE A 312 -4.19 -10.01 -7.06
CA ILE A 312 -5.21 -11.03 -7.35
C ILE A 312 -5.38 -11.98 -6.17
N GLU A 313 -4.28 -12.45 -5.56
CA GLU A 313 -4.34 -13.32 -4.38
C GLU A 313 -5.06 -12.64 -3.20
N PHE A 314 -4.76 -11.36 -2.94
CA PHE A 314 -5.44 -10.59 -1.90
C PHE A 314 -6.94 -10.38 -2.20
N MET A 315 -7.30 -10.12 -3.46
CA MET A 315 -8.70 -9.98 -3.86
C MET A 315 -9.45 -11.30 -3.72
N LEU A 316 -8.87 -12.41 -4.17
CA LEU A 316 -9.45 -13.75 -3.98
C LEU A 316 -9.64 -14.08 -2.50
N ALA A 317 -8.75 -13.63 -1.63
CA ALA A 317 -8.88 -13.77 -0.17
C ALA A 317 -9.97 -12.89 0.45
N GLY A 318 -10.56 -11.95 -0.31
CA GLY A 318 -11.67 -11.10 0.09
C GLY A 318 -11.33 -9.61 0.23
N ALA A 319 -10.15 -9.17 -0.18
CA ALA A 319 -9.85 -7.74 -0.25
C ALA A 319 -10.59 -7.07 -1.41
N THR A 320 -11.19 -5.91 -1.17
CA THR A 320 -11.84 -5.07 -2.18
C THR A 320 -10.82 -4.15 -2.88
N ALA A 321 -9.82 -3.69 -2.14
CA ALA A 321 -8.71 -2.88 -2.63
C ALA A 321 -7.42 -3.29 -1.90
N VAL A 322 -6.27 -2.79 -2.37
CA VAL A 322 -4.97 -3.10 -1.78
C VAL A 322 -4.13 -1.85 -1.55
N GLN A 323 -3.28 -1.89 -0.52
CA GLN A 323 -2.27 -0.85 -0.30
C GLN A 323 -0.87 -1.41 -0.53
N ILE A 324 -0.08 -0.73 -1.38
CA ILE A 324 1.29 -1.08 -1.70
C ILE A 324 2.23 -0.14 -0.93
N GLY A 325 3.11 -0.72 -0.13
CA GLY A 325 4.05 0.02 0.73
C GLY A 325 5.50 -0.21 0.34
N THR A 326 6.10 -1.22 0.92
CA THR A 326 7.55 -1.47 0.90
C THR A 326 8.13 -1.60 -0.52
N ALA A 327 7.35 -2.05 -1.50
CA ALA A 327 7.79 -2.12 -2.91
C ALA A 327 8.27 -0.76 -3.44
N SER A 328 7.67 0.36 -3.00
CA SER A 328 8.06 1.72 -3.38
C SER A 328 9.44 2.15 -2.84
N TYR A 329 10.03 1.43 -1.88
CA TYR A 329 11.41 1.67 -1.44
C TYR A 329 12.45 1.10 -2.39
N TRP A 330 12.15 -0.02 -3.04
CA TRP A 330 13.04 -0.65 -4.03
C TRP A 330 12.85 -0.06 -5.42
N ASP A 331 11.60 0.23 -5.78
CA ASP A 331 11.23 0.86 -7.04
C ASP A 331 10.16 1.92 -6.79
N PRO A 332 10.49 3.20 -6.84
CA PRO A 332 9.50 4.28 -6.66
C PRO A 332 8.31 4.19 -7.62
N CYS A 333 8.51 3.62 -8.82
CA CYS A 333 7.47 3.41 -9.83
C CYS A 333 6.69 2.09 -9.62
N ALA A 334 6.96 1.29 -8.59
CA ALA A 334 6.34 -0.02 -8.39
C ALA A 334 4.81 0.04 -8.46
N THR A 335 4.20 1.03 -7.82
CA THR A 335 2.73 1.16 -7.77
C THR A 335 2.11 1.34 -9.16
N GLU A 336 2.69 2.20 -10.02
CA GLU A 336 2.17 2.41 -11.37
C GLU A 336 2.42 1.23 -12.30
N LYS A 337 3.59 0.57 -12.18
CA LYS A 337 3.93 -0.63 -12.95
C LYS A 337 2.98 -1.78 -12.63
N ILE A 338 2.66 -1.96 -11.36
CA ILE A 338 1.73 -3.01 -10.92
C ILE A 338 0.32 -2.76 -11.47
N VAL A 339 -0.12 -1.50 -11.65
CA VAL A 339 -1.39 -1.19 -12.32
C VAL A 339 -1.37 -1.66 -13.77
N ASP A 340 -0.28 -1.39 -14.51
CA ASP A 340 -0.14 -1.85 -15.90
C ASP A 340 -0.10 -3.39 -15.97
N GLU A 341 0.68 -4.04 -15.12
CA GLU A 341 0.72 -5.51 -14.99
C GLU A 341 -0.65 -6.12 -14.66
N LEU A 342 -1.43 -5.46 -13.80
CA LEU A 342 -2.77 -5.91 -13.43
C LEU A 342 -3.74 -5.87 -14.62
N GLN A 343 -3.65 -4.81 -15.43
CA GLN A 343 -4.43 -4.71 -16.66
C GLN A 343 -4.06 -5.82 -17.64
N ASP A 344 -2.77 -6.07 -17.85
CA ASP A 344 -2.28 -7.12 -18.74
C ASP A 344 -2.71 -8.50 -18.25
N TRP A 345 -2.62 -8.76 -16.95
CA TRP A 345 -3.08 -10.01 -16.34
C TRP A 345 -4.57 -10.25 -16.57
N CYS A 346 -5.41 -9.22 -16.40
CA CYS A 346 -6.85 -9.32 -16.66
C CYS A 346 -7.16 -9.62 -18.13
N VAL A 347 -6.42 -9.01 -19.06
CA VAL A 347 -6.55 -9.28 -20.51
C VAL A 347 -6.20 -10.74 -20.82
N GLU A 348 -5.07 -11.23 -20.30
CA GLU A 348 -4.59 -12.61 -20.50
C GLU A 348 -5.59 -13.65 -19.96
N HIS A 349 -6.13 -13.38 -18.77
CA HIS A 349 -7.05 -14.30 -18.09
C HIS A 349 -8.54 -14.05 -18.46
N ARG A 350 -8.82 -13.11 -19.38
CA ARG A 350 -10.18 -12.78 -19.85
C ARG A 350 -11.11 -12.33 -18.72
N ILE A 351 -10.57 -11.62 -17.77
CA ILE A 351 -11.35 -10.99 -16.70
C ILE A 351 -11.92 -9.67 -17.24
N GLU A 352 -13.25 -9.58 -17.33
CA GLU A 352 -13.93 -8.37 -17.80
C GLU A 352 -14.04 -7.32 -16.70
N ARG A 353 -14.30 -7.75 -15.45
CA ARG A 353 -14.43 -6.90 -14.27
C ARG A 353 -13.58 -7.45 -13.15
N LEU A 354 -12.58 -6.70 -12.74
CA LEU A 354 -11.66 -7.11 -11.68
C LEU A 354 -12.38 -7.32 -10.33
N ALA A 355 -13.38 -6.49 -10.02
CA ALA A 355 -14.16 -6.58 -8.79
C ALA A 355 -14.85 -7.95 -8.59
N ASP A 356 -15.11 -8.69 -9.68
CA ASP A 356 -15.74 -10.02 -9.60
C ASP A 356 -14.81 -11.09 -8.97
N LEU A 357 -13.51 -10.79 -8.82
CA LEU A 357 -12.56 -11.68 -8.15
C LEU A 357 -12.60 -11.57 -6.62
N THR A 358 -13.23 -10.52 -6.06
CA THR A 358 -13.26 -10.31 -4.61
C THR A 358 -13.97 -11.45 -3.89
N GLY A 359 -13.23 -12.17 -3.01
CA GLY A 359 -13.75 -13.32 -2.27
C GLY A 359 -13.97 -14.59 -3.13
N GLY A 360 -13.47 -14.59 -4.37
CA GLY A 360 -13.62 -15.68 -5.31
C GLY A 360 -12.68 -16.87 -5.09
N LEU A 361 -12.06 -17.02 -3.92
CA LEU A 361 -11.22 -18.17 -3.58
C LEU A 361 -12.04 -19.47 -3.62
N VAL A 362 -11.66 -20.39 -4.49
CA VAL A 362 -12.31 -21.70 -4.59
C VAL A 362 -11.73 -22.61 -3.51
N LEU A 363 -12.61 -23.06 -2.62
CA LEU A 363 -12.35 -24.11 -1.65
C LEU A 363 -13.11 -25.33 -2.14
N GLU A 364 -12.44 -26.45 -2.31
CA GLU A 364 -13.06 -27.70 -2.77
C GLU A 364 -14.20 -28.17 -1.86
#